data_6b3ad2a9c061906b4464af49240a329a
#
_entry.id   6b3ad2a9c061906b4464af49240a329a
#
_cell.length_a   1.000
_cell.length_b   1.000
_cell.length_c   1.000
_cell.angle_alpha   90.00
_cell.angle_beta   90.00
_cell.angle_gamma   90.00
#
_symmetry.space_group_name_H-M   'P 1'
#
loop_
_entity.id
_entity.type
_entity.pdbx_description
1 polymer ?
#
loop_
_entity_poly.entity_id
_entity_poly.type
_entity_poly.pdbx_seq_one_letter_code
_entity_poly.pdbx_strand_id
1 'polypeptide(L)'
;MDIIQRNLFRLLRSGVFQTTEQIEPMSVYKWGRVYQLAVLHDITPYCYQGLLRCKDQFFLRLTEAQWNEWKTVAEKSSKKTVTAEMEEDSFLRPDHLTNPFLNSRLQAILDDEDSDILTRRLLLKMIRVIRHILNEGLPIRQMVELGIYLRQHHKEIDFEMLGRWIEDLHLTQMAQLEGEFLVRLCGFEHQDLPFLKEGKNSHVEKIAKELVDFANTRSKDWYFSQGDENIFVHSNTSAIFSHVRRSARYFHYYPSESVTNFFSSFVHSLSHIEE
;
A
#
# COMPACT_ATOMS: atom_id res chain seq x y z
N MET A 1 -13.54 9.66 -5.01
CA MET A 1 -12.60 10.25 -4.02
C MET A 1 -13.08 11.63 -3.60
N ASP A 2 -13.03 11.95 -2.31
CA ASP A 2 -13.31 13.28 -1.79
C ASP A 2 -12.13 14.25 -2.02
N ILE A 3 -12.29 15.53 -1.67
CA ILE A 3 -11.26 16.56 -1.90
C ILE A 3 -9.99 16.32 -1.07
N ILE A 4 -10.11 15.72 0.14
CA ILE A 4 -8.98 15.40 1.03
C ILE A 4 -8.11 14.33 0.37
N GLN A 5 -8.73 13.25 -0.12
CA GLN A 5 -8.06 12.17 -0.84
C GLN A 5 -7.41 12.66 -2.13
N ARG A 6 -8.13 13.48 -2.94
CA ARG A 6 -7.57 14.01 -4.18
C ARG A 6 -6.32 14.84 -3.93
N ASN A 7 -6.33 15.73 -2.93
CA ASN A 7 -5.16 16.53 -2.61
C ASN A 7 -4.03 15.69 -1.97
N LEU A 8 -4.35 14.68 -1.15
CA LEU A 8 -3.35 13.74 -0.65
C LEU A 8 -2.58 13.08 -1.79
N PHE A 9 -3.30 12.53 -2.78
CA PHE A 9 -2.64 11.86 -3.91
C PHE A 9 -1.94 12.82 -4.86
N ARG A 10 -2.43 14.04 -5.01
CA ARG A 10 -1.71 15.11 -5.74
C ARG A 10 -0.38 15.45 -5.08
N LEU A 11 -0.36 15.64 -3.76
CA LEU A 11 0.88 15.85 -3.02
C LEU A 11 1.83 14.65 -3.18
N LEU A 12 1.29 13.45 -3.06
CA LEU A 12 2.06 12.22 -3.22
C LEU A 12 2.72 12.15 -4.62
N ARG A 13 1.93 12.33 -5.68
CA ARG A 13 2.46 12.34 -7.06
C ARG A 13 3.48 13.44 -7.29
N SER A 14 3.18 14.66 -6.83
CA SER A 14 4.12 15.78 -6.94
C SER A 14 5.43 15.49 -6.20
N GLY A 15 5.36 14.93 -4.99
CA GLY A 15 6.54 14.68 -4.17
C GLY A 15 7.40 13.51 -4.66
N VAL A 16 6.76 12.43 -5.11
CA VAL A 16 7.44 11.19 -5.52
C VAL A 16 7.81 11.21 -7.00
N PHE A 17 6.83 11.51 -7.86
CA PHE A 17 6.99 11.37 -9.31
C PHE A 17 7.25 12.70 -10.02
N GLN A 18 7.40 13.77 -9.24
CA GLN A 18 7.75 15.10 -9.73
C GLN A 18 6.76 15.68 -10.75
N THR A 19 5.51 15.24 -10.68
CA THR A 19 4.43 15.75 -11.53
C THR A 19 4.01 17.17 -11.13
N THR A 20 3.51 17.95 -12.08
CA THR A 20 2.93 19.25 -11.80
C THR A 20 1.46 19.07 -11.45
N GLU A 21 1.14 19.17 -10.17
CA GLU A 21 -0.22 18.99 -9.65
C GLU A 21 -0.83 20.32 -9.23
N GLN A 22 -2.11 20.51 -9.52
CA GLN A 22 -2.87 21.65 -9.03
C GLN A 22 -3.64 21.30 -7.76
N ILE A 23 -3.34 22.01 -6.68
CA ILE A 23 -3.98 21.80 -5.38
C ILE A 23 -5.37 22.43 -5.38
N GLU A 24 -6.38 21.69 -4.97
CA GLU A 24 -7.73 22.19 -4.78
C GLU A 24 -7.85 22.99 -3.47
N PRO A 25 -8.68 24.05 -3.45
CA PRO A 25 -8.84 24.89 -2.24
C PRO A 25 -9.47 24.09 -1.10
N MET A 26 -8.83 24.13 0.07
CA MET A 26 -9.32 23.48 1.29
C MET A 26 -9.18 24.40 2.50
N SER A 27 -10.02 24.17 3.52
CA SER A 27 -9.86 24.79 4.82
C SER A 27 -8.66 24.23 5.59
N VAL A 28 -8.15 24.99 6.56
CA VAL A 28 -7.08 24.56 7.49
C VAL A 28 -7.42 23.21 8.15
N TYR A 29 -8.69 23.01 8.55
CA TYR A 29 -9.16 21.75 9.12
C TYR A 29 -8.97 20.55 8.15
N LYS A 30 -9.34 20.72 6.88
CA LYS A 30 -9.17 19.65 5.88
C LYS A 30 -7.70 19.36 5.61
N TRP A 31 -6.82 20.34 5.67
CA TRP A 31 -5.37 20.13 5.60
C TRP A 31 -4.85 19.32 6.79
N GLY A 32 -5.37 19.52 7.99
CA GLY A 32 -5.10 18.67 9.14
C GLY A 32 -5.49 17.21 8.88
N ARG A 33 -6.62 16.96 8.18
CA ARG A 33 -7.04 15.60 7.80
C ARG A 33 -6.12 14.96 6.77
N VAL A 34 -5.60 15.72 5.78
CA VAL A 34 -4.58 15.23 4.84
C VAL A 34 -3.32 14.79 5.58
N TYR A 35 -2.87 15.62 6.54
CA TYR A 35 -1.72 15.29 7.39
C TYR A 35 -1.90 13.97 8.13
N GLN A 36 -3.05 13.79 8.79
CA GLN A 36 -3.35 12.56 9.54
C GLN A 36 -3.35 11.32 8.66
N LEU A 37 -3.92 11.40 7.45
CA LEU A 37 -3.86 10.30 6.49
C LEU A 37 -2.43 9.99 6.05
N ALA A 38 -1.61 11.02 5.84
CA ALA A 38 -0.21 10.84 5.47
C ALA A 38 0.60 10.16 6.60
N VAL A 39 0.33 10.51 7.86
CA VAL A 39 0.94 9.86 9.02
C VAL A 39 0.45 8.42 9.16
N LEU A 40 -0.86 8.19 9.07
CA LEU A 40 -1.46 6.86 9.18
C LEU A 40 -0.89 5.84 8.17
N HIS A 41 -0.62 6.31 6.95
CA HIS A 41 -0.09 5.47 5.87
C HIS A 41 1.43 5.51 5.74
N ASP A 42 2.12 6.17 6.68
CA ASP A 42 3.58 6.37 6.69
C ASP A 42 4.14 6.92 5.35
N ILE A 43 3.37 7.85 4.75
CA ILE A 43 3.73 8.54 3.49
C ILE A 43 4.06 10.01 3.68
N THR A 44 4.21 10.45 4.94
CA THR A 44 4.50 11.85 5.29
C THR A 44 5.72 12.41 4.58
N PRO A 45 6.88 11.69 4.48
CA PRO A 45 8.05 12.21 3.78
C PRO A 45 7.75 12.53 2.31
N TYR A 46 7.02 11.65 1.64
CA TYR A 46 6.64 11.82 0.22
C TYR A 46 5.69 13.01 0.03
N CYS A 47 4.65 13.08 0.84
CA CYS A 47 3.68 14.19 0.79
C CYS A 47 4.32 15.52 1.16
N TYR A 48 5.27 15.56 2.09
CA TYR A 48 6.00 16.77 2.44
C TYR A 48 6.84 17.30 1.28
N GLN A 49 7.50 16.44 0.51
CA GLN A 49 8.17 16.86 -0.73
C GLN A 49 7.17 17.45 -1.73
N GLY A 50 5.96 16.89 -1.83
CA GLY A 50 4.88 17.44 -2.64
C GLY A 50 4.43 18.82 -2.15
N LEU A 51 4.30 19.01 -0.84
CA LEU A 51 4.00 20.33 -0.26
C LEU A 51 5.05 21.37 -0.62
N LEU A 52 6.35 21.04 -0.51
CA LEU A 52 7.45 21.93 -0.88
C LEU A 52 7.41 22.33 -2.36
N ARG A 53 7.02 21.42 -3.25
CA ARG A 53 6.87 21.71 -4.69
C ARG A 53 5.65 22.57 -5.01
N CYS A 54 4.58 22.42 -4.21
CA CYS A 54 3.33 23.16 -4.38
C CYS A 54 3.24 24.43 -3.54
N LYS A 55 4.29 24.80 -2.80
CA LYS A 55 4.28 25.89 -1.80
C LYS A 55 3.80 27.24 -2.32
N ASP A 56 4.07 27.55 -3.59
CA ASP A 56 3.75 28.83 -4.19
C ASP A 56 2.32 28.87 -4.78
N GLN A 57 1.56 27.77 -4.66
CA GLN A 57 0.18 27.73 -5.15
C GLN A 57 -0.76 28.46 -4.20
N PHE A 58 -1.58 29.37 -4.75
CA PHE A 58 -2.51 30.21 -3.99
C PHE A 58 -3.43 29.45 -3.05
N PHE A 59 -3.85 28.24 -3.42
CA PHE A 59 -4.79 27.43 -2.64
C PHE A 59 -4.12 26.55 -1.57
N LEU A 60 -2.81 26.47 -1.52
CA LEU A 60 -2.09 25.77 -0.47
C LEU A 60 -1.95 26.68 0.77
N ARG A 61 -2.96 26.63 1.64
CA ARG A 61 -3.03 27.48 2.84
C ARG A 61 -2.82 26.65 4.10
N LEU A 62 -1.58 26.42 4.46
CA LEU A 62 -1.18 25.80 5.72
C LEU A 62 -0.78 26.89 6.71
N THR A 63 -1.10 26.69 7.99
CA THR A 63 -0.55 27.52 9.07
C THR A 63 0.92 27.19 9.29
N GLU A 64 1.67 28.10 9.92
CA GLU A 64 3.06 27.86 10.29
C GLU A 64 3.22 26.62 11.20
N ALA A 65 2.29 26.42 12.13
CA ALA A 65 2.24 25.25 12.98
C ALA A 65 2.12 23.95 12.15
N GLN A 66 1.21 23.93 11.18
CA GLN A 66 1.05 22.77 10.28
C GLN A 66 2.32 22.49 9.44
N TRP A 67 2.96 23.56 8.91
CA TRP A 67 4.23 23.38 8.19
C TRP A 67 5.31 22.74 9.07
N ASN A 68 5.42 23.16 10.33
CA ASN A 68 6.38 22.62 11.29
C ASN A 68 6.05 21.17 11.67
N GLU A 69 4.78 20.81 11.82
CA GLU A 69 4.33 19.44 12.06
C GLU A 69 4.72 18.51 10.89
N TRP A 70 4.39 18.89 9.66
CA TRP A 70 4.76 18.14 8.47
C TRP A 70 6.26 17.91 8.37
N LYS A 71 7.06 18.96 8.57
CA LYS A 71 8.52 18.89 8.53
C LYS A 71 9.06 17.93 9.59
N THR A 72 8.62 18.10 10.83
CA THR A 72 9.13 17.30 11.96
C THR A 72 8.86 15.80 11.77
N VAL A 73 7.65 15.45 11.33
CA VAL A 73 7.29 14.04 11.13
C VAL A 73 7.98 13.48 9.89
N ALA A 74 8.08 14.24 8.81
CA ALA A 74 8.79 13.80 7.60
C ALA A 74 10.27 13.49 7.89
N GLU A 75 10.96 14.32 8.67
CA GLU A 75 12.35 14.11 9.07
C GLU A 75 12.53 12.89 10.00
N LYS A 76 11.57 12.65 10.90
CA LYS A 76 11.58 11.47 11.79
C LYS A 76 11.33 10.18 11.00
N SER A 77 10.33 10.16 10.11
CA SER A 77 9.98 9.00 9.31
C SER A 77 11.11 8.62 8.34
N SER A 78 11.79 9.59 7.75
CA SER A 78 12.94 9.33 6.86
C SER A 78 14.08 8.61 7.58
N LYS A 79 14.29 8.89 8.87
CA LYS A 79 15.32 8.20 9.69
C LYS A 79 14.90 6.78 10.07
N LYS A 80 13.60 6.57 10.30
CA LYS A 80 13.05 5.27 10.71
C LYS A 80 13.03 4.25 9.57
N THR A 81 12.95 4.71 8.32
CA THR A 81 12.91 3.83 7.13
C THR A 81 14.16 2.96 7.00
N VAL A 82 15.34 3.47 7.41
CA VAL A 82 16.61 2.72 7.34
C VAL A 82 16.67 1.57 8.36
N THR A 83 15.98 1.70 9.50
CA THR A 83 15.99 0.66 10.56
C THR A 83 14.82 -0.32 10.44
N ALA A 84 13.68 0.09 9.88
CA ALA A 84 12.46 -0.74 9.79
C ALA A 84 12.52 -1.86 8.74
N GLU A 85 13.41 -1.77 7.75
CA GLU A 85 13.64 -2.88 6.81
C GLU A 85 14.25 -4.12 7.51
N MET A 86 14.80 -3.96 8.72
CA MET A 86 15.41 -5.04 9.51
C MET A 86 14.45 -5.72 10.49
N GLU A 87 13.27 -5.14 10.76
CA GLU A 87 12.28 -5.65 11.74
C GLU A 87 10.92 -5.97 11.09
N GLU A 88 10.90 -6.36 9.82
CA GLU A 88 9.64 -6.74 9.18
C GLU A 88 9.11 -8.03 9.83
N ASP A 89 7.84 -7.99 10.26
CA ASP A 89 7.17 -9.17 10.79
C ASP A 89 7.36 -10.35 9.84
N SER A 90 7.91 -11.45 10.35
CA SER A 90 8.22 -12.66 9.58
C SER A 90 7.01 -13.16 8.77
N PHE A 91 5.80 -12.83 9.24
CA PHE A 91 4.55 -13.17 8.59
C PHE A 91 4.28 -12.36 7.30
N LEU A 92 4.81 -11.16 7.18
CA LEU A 92 4.62 -10.26 6.01
C LEU A 92 5.74 -10.35 4.97
N ARG A 93 6.72 -11.22 5.19
CA ARG A 93 7.87 -11.37 4.28
C ARG A 93 7.41 -11.70 2.86
N PRO A 94 7.97 -11.00 1.84
CA PRO A 94 7.58 -11.19 0.45
C PRO A 94 8.14 -12.46 -0.19
N ASP A 95 9.17 -13.06 0.41
CA ASP A 95 9.83 -14.27 -0.06
C ASP A 95 9.12 -15.57 0.35
N HIS A 96 7.92 -15.44 0.96
CA HIS A 96 7.14 -16.58 1.41
C HIS A 96 5.64 -16.41 1.13
N LEU A 97 5.02 -17.42 0.56
CA LEU A 97 3.58 -17.56 0.38
C LEU A 97 3.03 -18.62 1.33
N THR A 98 1.82 -18.41 1.87
CA THR A 98 1.21 -19.35 2.82
C THR A 98 0.69 -20.61 2.15
N ASN A 99 0.40 -20.56 0.85
CA ASN A 99 0.06 -21.74 0.06
C ASN A 99 1.34 -22.54 -0.28
N PRO A 100 1.49 -23.81 0.17
CA PRO A 100 2.72 -24.58 0.00
C PRO A 100 3.12 -24.78 -1.47
N PHE A 101 2.13 -24.98 -2.36
CA PHE A 101 2.41 -25.20 -3.79
C PHE A 101 2.90 -23.94 -4.47
N LEU A 102 2.26 -22.79 -4.18
CA LEU A 102 2.69 -21.50 -4.72
C LEU A 102 4.02 -21.08 -4.11
N ASN A 103 4.23 -21.35 -2.82
CA ASN A 103 5.52 -21.09 -2.17
C ASN A 103 6.65 -21.90 -2.79
N SER A 104 6.44 -23.20 -3.10
CA SER A 104 7.46 -24.01 -3.79
C SER A 104 7.82 -23.44 -5.17
N ARG A 105 6.84 -22.92 -5.92
CA ARG A 105 7.08 -22.25 -7.21
C ARG A 105 7.84 -20.93 -7.01
N LEU A 106 7.46 -20.14 -6.00
CA LEU A 106 8.17 -18.92 -5.67
C LEU A 106 9.63 -19.19 -5.33
N GLN A 107 9.90 -20.21 -4.49
CA GLN A 107 11.28 -20.58 -4.17
C GLN A 107 12.06 -20.98 -5.41
N ALA A 108 11.46 -21.76 -6.33
CA ALA A 108 12.12 -22.11 -7.58
C ALA A 108 12.49 -20.87 -8.43
N ILE A 109 11.65 -19.83 -8.44
CA ILE A 109 11.96 -18.55 -9.11
C ILE A 109 13.11 -17.83 -8.39
N LEU A 110 13.12 -17.86 -7.05
CA LEU A 110 14.14 -17.18 -6.25
C LEU A 110 15.51 -17.87 -6.31
N ASP A 111 15.53 -19.18 -6.48
CA ASP A 111 16.75 -19.99 -6.57
C ASP A 111 17.33 -20.06 -8.00
N ASP A 112 16.58 -19.59 -9.01
CA ASP A 112 17.02 -19.56 -10.40
C ASP A 112 18.09 -18.46 -10.60
N GLU A 113 19.34 -18.87 -10.73
CA GLU A 113 20.50 -17.98 -10.90
C GLU A 113 20.48 -17.22 -12.25
N ASP A 114 19.83 -17.79 -13.27
CA ASP A 114 19.73 -17.20 -14.61
C ASP A 114 18.61 -16.11 -14.68
N SER A 115 17.77 -16.01 -13.65
CA SER A 115 16.69 -15.03 -13.62
C SER A 115 17.18 -13.62 -13.36
N ASP A 116 16.57 -12.63 -14.07
CA ASP A 116 16.92 -11.22 -13.89
C ASP A 116 16.61 -10.72 -12.47
N ILE A 117 17.65 -10.17 -11.80
CA ILE A 117 17.59 -9.71 -10.41
C ILE A 117 16.57 -8.57 -10.24
N LEU A 118 16.49 -7.65 -11.21
CA LEU A 118 15.59 -6.50 -11.11
C LEU A 118 14.13 -6.94 -11.26
N THR A 119 13.86 -7.85 -12.18
CA THR A 119 12.54 -8.43 -12.38
C THR A 119 12.10 -9.24 -11.15
N ARG A 120 13.00 -10.00 -10.55
CA ARG A 120 12.77 -10.75 -9.31
C ARG A 120 12.44 -9.83 -8.14
N ARG A 121 13.18 -8.72 -7.99
CA ARG A 121 12.89 -7.71 -6.96
C ARG A 121 11.53 -7.04 -7.18
N LEU A 122 11.13 -6.82 -8.43
CA LEU A 122 9.81 -6.30 -8.74
C LEU A 122 8.71 -7.29 -8.31
N LEU A 123 8.86 -8.58 -8.65
CA LEU A 123 7.94 -9.63 -8.21
C LEU A 123 7.80 -9.65 -6.68
N LEU A 124 8.91 -9.59 -5.94
CA LEU A 124 8.88 -9.56 -4.48
C LEU A 124 8.18 -8.31 -3.93
N LYS A 125 8.35 -7.15 -4.56
CA LYS A 125 7.61 -5.93 -4.17
C LYS A 125 6.10 -6.09 -4.41
N MET A 126 5.69 -6.70 -5.52
CA MET A 126 4.28 -7.02 -5.78
C MET A 126 3.72 -7.98 -4.73
N ILE A 127 4.45 -9.06 -4.43
CA ILE A 127 4.05 -10.02 -3.37
C ILE A 127 3.95 -9.31 -2.01
N ARG A 128 4.86 -8.40 -1.67
CA ARG A 128 4.77 -7.60 -0.43
C ARG A 128 3.47 -6.81 -0.36
N VAL A 129 3.10 -6.12 -1.43
CA VAL A 129 1.82 -5.39 -1.51
C VAL A 129 0.65 -6.34 -1.27
N ILE A 130 0.65 -7.50 -1.93
CA ILE A 130 -0.39 -8.53 -1.76
C ILE A 130 -0.49 -9.02 -0.31
N ARG A 131 0.65 -9.32 0.33
CA ARG A 131 0.69 -9.75 1.73
C ARG A 131 0.07 -8.70 2.66
N HIS A 132 0.42 -7.43 2.48
CA HIS A 132 -0.19 -6.34 3.24
C HIS A 132 -1.70 -6.19 2.94
N ILE A 133 -2.12 -6.26 1.67
CA ILE A 133 -3.56 -6.20 1.33
C ILE A 133 -4.34 -7.29 2.06
N LEU A 134 -3.83 -8.51 2.07
CA LEU A 134 -4.52 -9.66 2.69
C LEU A 134 -4.57 -9.55 4.22
N ASN A 135 -3.57 -8.96 4.86
CA ASN A 135 -3.43 -8.94 6.31
C ASN A 135 -3.84 -7.62 6.96
N GLU A 136 -3.48 -6.48 6.39
CA GLU A 136 -3.62 -5.16 7.02
C GLU A 136 -4.58 -4.22 6.29
N GLY A 137 -4.77 -4.39 5.00
CA GLY A 137 -5.53 -3.50 4.13
C GLY A 137 -4.65 -2.79 3.11
N LEU A 138 -5.11 -1.64 2.56
CA LEU A 138 -4.37 -0.97 1.50
C LEU A 138 -3.03 -0.38 1.99
N PRO A 139 -1.90 -0.91 1.51
CA PRO A 139 -0.57 -0.44 1.90
C PRO A 139 -0.11 0.70 0.97
N ILE A 140 -0.57 1.93 1.21
CA ILE A 140 -0.25 3.07 0.31
C ILE A 140 1.28 3.25 0.19
N ARG A 141 2.01 3.10 1.29
CA ARG A 141 3.48 3.21 1.28
C ARG A 141 4.12 2.18 0.35
N GLN A 142 3.77 0.89 0.51
CA GLN A 142 4.32 -0.19 -0.31
C GLN A 142 3.93 -0.03 -1.78
N MET A 143 2.73 0.47 -2.07
CA MET A 143 2.30 0.83 -3.42
C MET A 143 3.15 1.95 -4.02
N VAL A 144 3.49 2.96 -3.22
CA VAL A 144 4.38 4.05 -3.66
C VAL A 144 5.78 3.53 -3.93
N GLU A 145 6.32 2.68 -3.05
CA GLU A 145 7.64 2.05 -3.23
C GLU A 145 7.68 1.14 -4.46
N LEU A 146 6.60 0.42 -4.75
CA LEU A 146 6.43 -0.34 -5.99
C LEU A 146 6.47 0.58 -7.22
N GLY A 147 5.73 1.70 -7.17
CA GLY A 147 5.72 2.70 -8.25
C GLY A 147 7.08 3.38 -8.45
N ILE A 148 7.80 3.71 -7.38
CA ILE A 148 9.16 4.26 -7.47
C ILE A 148 10.08 3.27 -8.18
N TYR A 149 10.04 2.01 -7.78
CA TYR A 149 10.87 0.96 -8.35
C TYR A 149 10.60 0.76 -9.85
N LEU A 150 9.32 0.69 -10.23
CA LEU A 150 8.92 0.61 -11.62
C LEU A 150 9.44 1.79 -12.45
N ARG A 151 9.32 3.03 -11.95
CA ARG A 151 9.84 4.21 -12.68
C ARG A 151 11.35 4.22 -12.82
N GLN A 152 12.06 3.73 -11.82
CA GLN A 152 13.53 3.69 -11.83
C GLN A 152 14.09 2.63 -12.79
N HIS A 153 13.43 1.47 -12.87
CA HIS A 153 13.96 0.28 -13.55
C HIS A 153 13.12 -0.17 -14.76
N HIS A 154 12.12 0.59 -15.21
CA HIS A 154 11.19 0.19 -16.26
C HIS A 154 11.87 -0.38 -17.51
N LYS A 155 13.00 0.19 -17.91
CA LYS A 155 13.72 -0.21 -19.14
C LYS A 155 14.59 -1.46 -18.95
N GLU A 156 14.85 -1.84 -17.71
CA GLU A 156 15.74 -2.93 -17.35
C GLU A 156 14.96 -4.19 -16.93
N ILE A 157 13.66 -4.04 -16.64
CA ILE A 157 12.78 -5.13 -16.22
C ILE A 157 12.37 -5.98 -17.43
N ASP A 158 12.49 -7.29 -17.32
CA ASP A 158 11.91 -8.26 -18.25
C ASP A 158 10.43 -8.49 -17.92
N PHE A 159 9.55 -7.69 -18.56
CA PHE A 159 8.11 -7.82 -18.37
C PHE A 159 7.52 -9.11 -18.95
N GLU A 160 8.16 -9.76 -19.91
CA GLU A 160 7.71 -11.05 -20.42
C GLU A 160 7.96 -12.14 -19.38
N MET A 161 9.15 -12.15 -18.79
CA MET A 161 9.50 -13.04 -17.67
C MET A 161 8.57 -12.79 -16.46
N LEU A 162 8.37 -11.53 -16.09
CA LEU A 162 7.44 -11.16 -15.01
C LEU A 162 6.02 -11.66 -15.28
N GLY A 163 5.53 -11.53 -16.50
CA GLY A 163 4.20 -12.00 -16.91
C GLY A 163 4.04 -13.51 -16.71
N ARG A 164 5.05 -14.30 -17.08
CA ARG A 164 5.08 -15.76 -16.84
C ARG A 164 5.02 -16.08 -15.34
N TRP A 165 5.84 -15.44 -14.53
CA TRP A 165 5.82 -15.63 -13.06
C TRP A 165 4.49 -15.24 -12.40
N ILE A 166 3.87 -14.16 -12.87
CA ILE A 166 2.53 -13.73 -12.42
C ILE A 166 1.50 -14.81 -12.72
N GLU A 167 1.57 -15.45 -13.88
CA GLU A 167 0.66 -16.54 -14.26
C GLU A 167 0.95 -17.81 -13.45
N ASP A 168 2.20 -18.22 -13.32
CA ASP A 168 2.63 -19.42 -12.58
C ASP A 168 2.28 -19.34 -11.09
N LEU A 169 2.37 -18.16 -10.50
CA LEU A 169 2.01 -17.89 -9.10
C LEU A 169 0.52 -17.56 -8.91
N HIS A 170 -0.30 -17.60 -9.96
CA HIS A 170 -1.71 -17.26 -9.94
C HIS A 170 -2.00 -15.82 -9.44
N LEU A 171 -1.07 -14.89 -9.69
CA LEU A 171 -1.14 -13.50 -9.22
C LEU A 171 -1.87 -12.57 -10.18
N THR A 172 -2.33 -13.04 -11.34
CA THR A 172 -2.86 -12.19 -12.44
C THR A 172 -3.91 -11.19 -11.96
N GLN A 173 -4.88 -11.61 -11.14
CA GLN A 173 -5.93 -10.71 -10.65
C GLN A 173 -5.41 -9.68 -9.64
N MET A 174 -4.46 -10.08 -8.80
CA MET A 174 -3.83 -9.16 -7.85
C MET A 174 -2.93 -8.16 -8.57
N ALA A 175 -2.14 -8.59 -9.56
CA ALA A 175 -1.33 -7.70 -10.39
C ALA A 175 -2.20 -6.66 -11.14
N GLN A 176 -3.38 -7.06 -11.64
CA GLN A 176 -4.36 -6.13 -12.20
C GLN A 176 -4.83 -5.11 -11.16
N LEU A 177 -5.12 -5.53 -9.93
CA LEU A 177 -5.53 -4.67 -8.84
C LEU A 177 -4.43 -3.65 -8.48
N GLU A 178 -3.19 -4.12 -8.34
CA GLU A 178 -2.02 -3.27 -8.06
C GLU A 178 -1.78 -2.25 -9.17
N GLY A 179 -1.82 -2.69 -10.42
CA GLY A 179 -1.65 -1.81 -11.57
C GLY A 179 -2.72 -0.72 -11.64
N GLU A 180 -3.97 -1.06 -11.39
CA GLU A 180 -5.05 -0.06 -11.31
C GLU A 180 -4.82 0.94 -10.17
N PHE A 181 -4.26 0.52 -9.03
CA PHE A 181 -3.84 1.44 -7.98
C PHE A 181 -2.72 2.36 -8.43
N LEU A 182 -1.71 1.85 -9.12
CA LEU A 182 -0.61 2.66 -9.64
C LEU A 182 -1.11 3.71 -10.63
N VAL A 183 -2.03 3.35 -11.52
CA VAL A 183 -2.66 4.29 -12.45
C VAL A 183 -3.42 5.39 -11.68
N ARG A 184 -4.25 5.02 -10.72
CA ARG A 184 -5.13 5.97 -10.02
C ARG A 184 -4.43 6.83 -8.98
N LEU A 185 -3.51 6.23 -8.22
CA LEU A 185 -2.87 6.89 -7.09
C LEU A 185 -1.52 7.51 -7.48
N CYS A 186 -0.75 6.82 -8.32
CA CYS A 186 0.60 7.21 -8.66
C CYS A 186 0.74 7.89 -10.03
N GLY A 187 -0.35 7.95 -10.81
CA GLY A 187 -0.37 8.63 -12.10
C GLY A 187 0.45 7.90 -13.18
N PHE A 188 0.47 6.56 -13.14
CA PHE A 188 0.97 5.74 -14.22
C PHE A 188 -0.04 5.69 -15.37
N GLU A 189 0.45 5.56 -16.59
CA GLU A 189 -0.38 5.23 -17.73
C GLU A 189 -0.41 3.70 -17.92
N HIS A 190 -1.46 3.17 -18.56
CA HIS A 190 -1.58 1.72 -18.78
C HIS A 190 -0.40 1.16 -19.60
N GLN A 191 0.13 1.97 -20.53
CA GLN A 191 1.30 1.61 -21.32
C GLN A 191 2.59 1.45 -20.49
N ASP A 192 2.67 2.06 -19.31
CA ASP A 192 3.80 1.93 -18.39
C ASP A 192 3.78 0.60 -17.63
N LEU A 193 2.69 -0.16 -17.72
CA LEU A 193 2.43 -1.37 -16.95
C LEU A 193 2.06 -2.54 -17.88
N PRO A 194 3.03 -3.13 -18.60
CA PRO A 194 2.76 -4.17 -19.61
C PRO A 194 2.04 -5.44 -19.07
N PHE A 195 2.08 -5.66 -17.76
CA PHE A 195 1.36 -6.74 -17.11
C PHE A 195 -0.15 -6.46 -16.91
N LEU A 196 -0.59 -5.21 -17.16
CA LEU A 196 -2.02 -4.87 -17.16
C LEU A 196 -2.67 -5.34 -18.46
N LYS A 197 -3.74 -6.12 -18.33
CA LYS A 197 -4.60 -6.48 -19.47
C LYS A 197 -5.53 -5.31 -19.80
N GLU A 198 -5.64 -4.98 -21.09
CA GLU A 198 -6.60 -3.97 -21.55
C GLU A 198 -8.03 -4.43 -21.23
N GLY A 199 -8.77 -3.60 -20.51
CA GLY A 199 -10.17 -3.82 -20.19
C GLY A 199 -10.54 -3.05 -18.90
N LYS A 200 -11.66 -2.32 -18.94
CA LYS A 200 -12.22 -1.72 -17.73
C LYS A 200 -12.74 -2.83 -16.82
N ASN A 201 -11.95 -3.27 -15.88
CA ASN A 201 -12.46 -4.12 -14.81
C ASN A 201 -13.18 -3.22 -13.78
N SER A 202 -14.47 -3.02 -13.96
CA SER A 202 -15.31 -2.18 -13.08
C SER A 202 -15.28 -2.64 -11.62
N HIS A 203 -14.89 -3.89 -11.40
CA HIS A 203 -14.78 -4.48 -10.07
C HIS A 203 -13.52 -3.99 -9.35
N VAL A 204 -12.40 -3.87 -10.06
CA VAL A 204 -11.16 -3.28 -9.54
C VAL A 204 -11.39 -1.82 -9.14
N GLU A 205 -12.14 -1.06 -9.96
CA GLU A 205 -12.53 0.32 -9.62
C GLU A 205 -13.29 0.42 -8.30
N LYS A 206 -14.22 -0.48 -8.08
CA LYS A 206 -15.01 -0.51 -6.87
C LYS A 206 -14.14 -0.82 -5.64
N ILE A 207 -13.27 -1.82 -5.73
CA ILE A 207 -12.37 -2.20 -4.63
C ILE A 207 -11.34 -1.11 -4.34
N ALA A 208 -10.74 -0.52 -5.38
CA ALA A 208 -9.82 0.60 -5.19
C ALA A 208 -10.49 1.75 -4.42
N LYS A 209 -11.74 2.08 -4.77
CA LYS A 209 -12.52 3.09 -4.05
C LYS A 209 -12.82 2.67 -2.61
N GLU A 210 -13.27 1.45 -2.39
CA GLU A 210 -13.60 0.92 -1.06
C GLU A 210 -12.38 0.86 -0.15
N LEU A 211 -11.19 0.51 -0.67
CA LEU A 211 -9.96 0.47 0.12
C LEU A 211 -9.51 1.87 0.56
N VAL A 212 -9.64 2.86 -0.32
CA VAL A 212 -9.35 4.26 0.03
C VAL A 212 -10.36 4.78 1.05
N ASP A 213 -11.64 4.43 0.90
CA ASP A 213 -12.70 4.82 1.85
C ASP A 213 -12.53 4.12 3.21
N PHE A 214 -12.05 2.88 3.24
CA PHE A 214 -11.75 2.15 4.47
C PHE A 214 -10.58 2.75 5.25
N ALA A 215 -9.54 3.23 4.57
CA ALA A 215 -8.47 3.98 5.19
C ALA A 215 -8.98 5.25 5.90
N ASN A 216 -9.98 5.91 5.31
CA ASN A 216 -10.68 7.05 5.93
C ASN A 216 -11.48 6.65 7.18
N THR A 217 -12.08 5.47 7.21
CA THR A 217 -12.88 5.00 8.35
C THR A 217 -11.98 4.66 9.54
N ARG A 218 -10.84 3.98 9.32
CA ARG A 218 -9.85 3.71 10.37
C ARG A 218 -9.26 5.01 10.97
N SER A 219 -9.10 6.06 10.18
CA SER A 219 -8.66 7.36 10.69
C SER A 219 -9.70 8.02 11.58
N LYS A 220 -10.99 7.71 11.45
CA LYS A 220 -12.05 8.19 12.35
C LYS A 220 -12.02 7.44 13.68
N ASP A 221 -11.83 6.13 13.66
CA ASP A 221 -11.77 5.29 14.87
C ASP A 221 -10.57 5.66 15.74
N TRP A 222 -9.43 6.05 15.12
CA TRP A 222 -8.25 6.53 15.85
C TRP A 222 -8.48 7.84 16.61
N TYR A 223 -9.37 8.71 16.10
CA TYR A 223 -9.73 9.97 16.76
C TYR A 223 -10.53 9.78 18.06
N PHE A 224 -11.36 8.76 18.11
CA PHE A 224 -12.14 8.46 19.30
C PHE A 224 -11.32 7.80 20.40
N SER A 225 -10.18 7.16 20.05
CA SER A 225 -9.32 6.51 21.02
C SER A 225 -8.27 7.41 21.69
N GLN A 226 -8.04 8.64 21.19
CA GLN A 226 -7.12 9.60 21.82
C GLN A 226 -7.76 10.48 22.92
N GLY A 227 -9.08 10.40 23.09
CA GLY A 227 -9.83 11.24 24.04
C GLY A 227 -10.13 10.62 25.41
N ASP A 228 -9.94 9.31 25.58
CA ASP A 228 -10.21 8.62 26.85
C ASP A 228 -9.12 7.59 27.15
N GLU A 229 -8.47 7.73 28.30
CA GLU A 229 -7.54 6.77 28.89
C GLU A 229 -8.25 5.47 29.33
N ASN A 230 -9.16 4.94 28.54
CA ASN A 230 -9.75 3.64 28.78
C ASN A 230 -9.13 2.62 27.83
N ILE A 231 -8.29 1.78 28.40
CA ILE A 231 -7.76 0.54 27.84
C ILE A 231 -8.95 -0.35 27.46
N PHE A 232 -9.53 -0.13 26.29
CA PHE A 232 -10.39 -1.13 25.67
C PHE A 232 -9.47 -2.19 25.09
N VAL A 233 -9.35 -3.29 25.82
CA VAL A 233 -8.93 -4.58 25.29
C VAL A 233 -9.83 -4.88 24.10
N HIS A 234 -9.32 -4.64 22.88
CA HIS A 234 -10.01 -5.08 21.68
C HIS A 234 -10.19 -6.59 21.80
N SER A 235 -11.41 -7.03 21.99
CA SER A 235 -11.72 -8.45 22.10
C SER A 235 -11.21 -9.15 20.84
N ASN A 236 -10.46 -10.25 21.01
CA ASN A 236 -9.93 -11.08 19.92
C ASN A 236 -10.97 -11.43 18.85
N THR A 237 -12.24 -11.47 19.20
CA THR A 237 -13.39 -11.67 18.31
C THR A 237 -13.50 -10.59 17.21
N SER A 238 -13.23 -9.30 17.49
CA SER A 238 -13.32 -8.25 16.47
C SER A 238 -12.18 -8.33 15.46
N ALA A 239 -11.00 -8.75 15.91
CA ALA A 239 -9.84 -8.98 15.02
C ALA A 239 -10.12 -10.17 14.09
N ILE A 240 -10.61 -11.30 14.61
CA ILE A 240 -10.98 -12.48 13.81
C ILE A 240 -12.05 -12.11 12.77
N PHE A 241 -13.09 -11.38 13.15
CA PHE A 241 -14.16 -10.94 12.24
C PHE A 241 -13.61 -10.02 11.13
N SER A 242 -12.66 -9.15 11.46
CA SER A 242 -12.01 -8.27 10.45
C SER A 242 -11.18 -9.07 9.45
N HIS A 243 -10.46 -10.11 9.90
CA HIS A 243 -9.71 -11.01 9.04
C HIS A 243 -10.61 -11.87 8.14
N VAL A 244 -11.70 -12.44 8.68
CA VAL A 244 -12.70 -13.20 7.89
C VAL A 244 -13.29 -12.33 6.80
N ARG A 245 -13.74 -11.12 7.13
CA ARG A 245 -14.34 -10.19 6.17
C ARG A 245 -13.36 -9.78 5.08
N ARG A 246 -12.08 -9.62 5.43
CA ARG A 246 -11.02 -9.25 4.49
C ARG A 246 -10.68 -10.41 3.57
N SER A 247 -10.45 -11.61 4.11
CA SER A 247 -10.20 -12.82 3.31
C SER A 247 -11.35 -13.11 2.36
N ALA A 248 -12.60 -12.95 2.79
CA ALA A 248 -13.78 -13.10 1.94
C ALA A 248 -13.81 -12.05 0.81
N ARG A 249 -13.38 -10.81 1.06
CA ARG A 249 -13.34 -9.75 0.06
C ARG A 249 -12.31 -10.03 -1.04
N TYR A 250 -11.13 -10.53 -0.68
CA TYR A 250 -10.04 -10.78 -1.61
C TYR A 250 -10.02 -12.20 -2.15
N PHE A 251 -10.89 -13.09 -1.66
CA PHE A 251 -11.00 -14.46 -2.14
C PHE A 251 -11.13 -14.57 -3.66
N HIS A 252 -11.87 -13.67 -4.30
CA HIS A 252 -12.04 -13.66 -5.75
C HIS A 252 -10.75 -13.33 -6.51
N TYR A 253 -9.85 -12.54 -5.90
CA TYR A 253 -8.61 -12.10 -6.54
C TYR A 253 -7.46 -13.08 -6.37
N TYR A 254 -7.41 -13.75 -5.23
CA TYR A 254 -6.35 -14.71 -4.92
C TYR A 254 -6.89 -15.82 -4.01
N PRO A 255 -7.75 -16.72 -4.54
CA PRO A 255 -8.49 -17.67 -3.71
C PRO A 255 -7.59 -18.61 -2.91
N SER A 256 -6.54 -19.17 -3.54
CA SER A 256 -5.65 -20.13 -2.90
C SER A 256 -4.89 -19.52 -1.71
N GLU A 257 -4.28 -18.35 -1.88
CA GLU A 257 -3.52 -17.68 -0.83
C GLU A 257 -4.44 -17.06 0.22
N SER A 258 -5.61 -16.54 -0.17
CA SER A 258 -6.57 -15.98 0.78
C SER A 258 -7.05 -17.01 1.80
N VAL A 259 -7.28 -18.26 1.39
CA VAL A 259 -7.68 -19.35 2.28
C VAL A 259 -6.53 -19.76 3.20
N THR A 260 -5.36 -20.04 2.63
CA THR A 260 -4.20 -20.48 3.43
C THR A 260 -3.70 -19.37 4.35
N ASN A 261 -3.70 -18.12 3.91
CA ASN A 261 -3.36 -16.96 4.72
C ASN A 261 -4.34 -16.77 5.88
N PHE A 262 -5.65 -16.98 5.65
CA PHE A 262 -6.63 -16.93 6.72
C PHE A 262 -6.34 -17.97 7.81
N PHE A 263 -6.11 -19.22 7.43
CA PHE A 263 -5.78 -20.28 8.41
C PHE A 263 -4.45 -20.01 9.12
N SER A 264 -3.42 -19.56 8.41
CA SER A 264 -2.12 -19.20 9.00
C SER A 264 -2.26 -18.06 10.00
N SER A 265 -2.98 -16.99 9.65
CA SER A 265 -3.23 -15.85 10.53
C SER A 265 -4.05 -16.26 11.76
N PHE A 266 -5.01 -17.18 11.59
CA PHE A 266 -5.83 -17.69 12.69
C PHE A 266 -4.99 -18.50 13.68
N VAL A 267 -4.12 -19.40 13.18
CA VAL A 267 -3.20 -20.18 14.04
C VAL A 267 -2.22 -19.26 14.76
N HIS A 268 -1.64 -18.27 14.07
CA HIS A 268 -0.74 -17.28 14.66
C HIS A 268 -1.44 -16.47 15.76
N SER A 269 -2.69 -16.06 15.54
CA SER A 269 -3.46 -15.34 16.57
C SER A 269 -3.78 -16.22 17.78
N LEU A 270 -3.97 -17.52 17.61
CA LEU A 270 -4.19 -18.45 18.73
C LEU A 270 -2.92 -18.68 19.54
N SER A 271 -1.75 -18.77 18.91
CA SER A 271 -0.47 -18.99 19.61
C SER A 271 -0.07 -17.81 20.50
N HIS A 272 -0.51 -16.58 20.19
CA HIS A 272 -0.29 -15.38 21.02
C HIS A 272 -1.33 -15.17 22.14
N ILE A 273 -2.33 -16.05 22.24
CA ILE A 273 -3.31 -16.01 23.35
C ILE A 273 -2.83 -16.83 24.56
N GLU A 274 -1.88 -17.76 24.35
CA GLU A 274 -1.38 -18.66 25.38
C GLU A 274 -0.15 -18.10 26.14
N GLU A 275 0.35 -16.91 25.79
CA GLU A 275 1.35 -16.16 26.54
C GLU A 275 0.71 -14.97 27.29
#